data_ed355fdeee500043b66558a619a7fd72
#
_entry.id   ed355fdeee500043b66558a619a7fd72
#
_cell.length_a   1.000
_cell.length_b   1.000
_cell.length_c   1.000
_cell.angle_alpha   90.00
_cell.angle_beta   90.00
_cell.angle_gamma   90.00
#
_symmetry.space_group_name_H-M   'P 1'
#
loop_
_entity.id
_entity.type
_entity.pdbx_description
1 polymer ?
#
loop_
_entity_poly.entity_id
_entity_poly.type
_entity_poly.pdbx_seq_one_letter_code
_entity_poly.pdbx_strand_id
1 'polypeptide(L)'
;MRRTNGRPAPWDLGRPQPAIVRLASAGRFSGAVLDAGCGTGENALHVASLGLSVLGVDVAETALAIAREKACARGIKVEFAAADAFKLECLGRKFDTVLDCGLFHTFDADERPRYAASLGSVTEHNGTLYVLCFSDIGPDIGPHPISEEELRAAFHLSNGWNVAAIKPDRLHTRFHENGAPAWFATIKRI
;
A
#
# COMPACT_ATOMS: atom_id res chain seq x y z
N MET A 1 13.00 13.61 -5.40
CA MET A 1 12.90 12.34 -6.17
C MET A 1 13.81 12.41 -7.39
N ARG A 2 14.86 11.56 -7.47
CA ARG A 2 15.83 11.61 -8.58
C ARG A 2 15.18 11.08 -9.86
N ARG A 3 15.28 11.82 -10.96
CA ARG A 3 14.90 11.36 -12.31
C ARG A 3 15.68 10.07 -12.63
N THR A 4 14.97 8.96 -12.71
CA THR A 4 15.54 7.73 -13.27
C THR A 4 15.55 7.89 -14.79
N ASN A 5 16.73 7.87 -15.40
CA ASN A 5 16.98 8.00 -16.85
C ASN A 5 16.17 6.95 -17.65
N GLY A 6 14.86 7.13 -17.85
CA GLY A 6 14.00 6.27 -18.65
C GLY A 6 13.83 4.82 -18.17
N ARG A 7 14.44 4.42 -17.05
CA ARG A 7 14.26 3.09 -16.46
C ARG A 7 13.13 3.10 -15.45
N PRO A 8 12.24 2.07 -15.45
CA PRO A 8 11.21 1.93 -14.43
C PRO A 8 11.81 1.92 -13.02
N ALA A 9 11.06 2.43 -12.04
CA ALA A 9 11.49 2.44 -10.65
C ALA A 9 11.71 1.00 -10.12
N PRO A 10 12.59 0.79 -9.13
CA PRO A 10 12.90 -0.56 -8.59
C PRO A 10 11.68 -1.36 -8.14
N TRP A 11 10.67 -0.68 -7.62
CA TRP A 11 9.42 -1.26 -7.14
C TRP A 11 8.37 -1.45 -8.22
N ASP A 12 8.53 -0.84 -9.43
CA ASP A 12 7.59 -1.00 -10.53
C ASP A 12 7.89 -2.28 -11.31
N LEU A 13 7.15 -3.32 -11.00
CA LEU A 13 7.27 -4.63 -11.63
C LEU A 13 6.48 -4.75 -12.95
N GLY A 14 5.60 -3.78 -13.27
CA GLY A 14 4.64 -3.89 -14.37
C GLY A 14 3.55 -4.96 -14.14
N ARG A 15 3.42 -5.45 -12.90
CA ARG A 15 2.42 -6.43 -12.44
C ARG A 15 2.11 -6.23 -10.97
N PRO A 16 0.93 -6.69 -10.48
CA PRO A 16 0.61 -6.60 -9.06
C PRO A 16 1.55 -7.46 -8.21
N GLN A 17 1.69 -7.08 -6.95
CA GLN A 17 2.45 -7.87 -5.98
C GLN A 17 1.77 -9.23 -5.73
N PRO A 18 2.51 -10.34 -5.67
CA PRO A 18 1.92 -11.66 -5.42
C PRO A 18 1.11 -11.75 -4.14
N ALA A 19 1.52 -11.05 -3.08
CA ALA A 19 0.77 -10.96 -1.83
C ALA A 19 -0.62 -10.35 -2.05
N ILE A 20 -0.73 -9.30 -2.87
CA ILE A 20 -1.98 -8.64 -3.19
C ILE A 20 -2.88 -9.51 -4.07
N VAL A 21 -2.29 -10.23 -5.02
CA VAL A 21 -3.03 -11.22 -5.83
C VAL A 21 -3.64 -12.31 -4.95
N ARG A 22 -2.86 -12.87 -4.01
CA ARG A 22 -3.36 -13.89 -3.05
C ARG A 22 -4.49 -13.34 -2.18
N LEU A 23 -4.34 -12.10 -1.68
CA LEU A 23 -5.36 -11.44 -0.87
C LEU A 23 -6.66 -11.24 -1.64
N ALA A 24 -6.56 -10.78 -2.88
CA ALA A 24 -7.67 -10.57 -3.80
C ALA A 24 -8.39 -11.89 -4.13
N SER A 25 -7.63 -12.93 -4.47
CA SER A 25 -8.16 -14.28 -4.75
C SER A 25 -8.85 -14.91 -3.53
N ALA A 26 -8.45 -14.53 -2.32
CA ALA A 26 -9.10 -14.96 -1.08
C ALA A 26 -10.34 -14.10 -0.70
N GLY A 27 -10.76 -13.16 -1.57
CA GLY A 27 -11.94 -12.30 -1.34
C GLY A 27 -11.78 -11.37 -0.13
N ARG A 28 -10.57 -10.92 0.16
CA ARG A 28 -10.27 -10.11 1.34
C ARG A 28 -10.47 -8.61 1.14
N PHE A 29 -10.61 -8.15 -0.09
CA PHE A 29 -11.01 -6.78 -0.39
C PHE A 29 -12.53 -6.68 -0.37
N SER A 30 -13.06 -5.61 0.21
CA SER A 30 -14.50 -5.33 0.29
C SER A 30 -14.77 -3.84 0.25
N GLY A 31 -15.96 -3.47 -0.24
CA GLY A 31 -16.43 -2.09 -0.27
C GLY A 31 -15.56 -1.17 -1.14
N ALA A 32 -15.44 0.08 -0.72
CA ALA A 32 -14.54 1.05 -1.33
C ALA A 32 -13.10 0.78 -0.88
N VAL A 33 -12.16 0.78 -1.85
CA VAL A 33 -10.75 0.47 -1.60
C VAL A 33 -9.86 1.68 -1.89
N LEU A 34 -8.93 1.98 -0.97
CA LEU A 34 -7.85 2.93 -1.16
C LEU A 34 -6.52 2.17 -1.34
N ASP A 35 -5.76 2.48 -2.39
CA ASP A 35 -4.36 2.07 -2.55
C ASP A 35 -3.47 3.28 -2.27
N ALA A 36 -2.92 3.36 -1.05
CA ALA A 36 -2.11 4.48 -0.57
C ALA A 36 -0.64 4.30 -0.99
N GLY A 37 -0.12 5.25 -1.78
CA GLY A 37 1.18 5.13 -2.42
C GLY A 37 1.15 4.18 -3.61
N CYS A 38 0.11 4.28 -4.45
CA CYS A 38 -0.17 3.32 -5.53
C CYS A 38 0.89 3.28 -6.64
N GLY A 39 1.81 4.25 -6.71
CA GLY A 39 2.82 4.34 -7.76
C GLY A 39 2.19 4.32 -9.15
N THR A 40 2.65 3.40 -10.02
CA THR A 40 2.11 3.20 -11.38
C THR A 40 0.85 2.34 -11.45
N GLY A 41 0.21 2.06 -10.30
CA GLY A 41 -1.17 1.58 -10.17
C GLY A 41 -1.39 0.08 -10.34
N GLU A 42 -0.37 -0.77 -10.39
CA GLU A 42 -0.57 -2.20 -10.70
C GLU A 42 -1.46 -2.94 -9.68
N ASN A 43 -1.32 -2.64 -8.37
CA ASN A 43 -2.17 -3.23 -7.34
C ASN A 43 -3.60 -2.69 -7.43
N ALA A 44 -3.76 -1.35 -7.54
CA ALA A 44 -5.06 -0.72 -7.71
C ALA A 44 -5.83 -1.26 -8.93
N LEU A 45 -5.14 -1.37 -10.08
CA LEU A 45 -5.70 -1.94 -11.32
C LEU A 45 -6.14 -3.39 -11.12
N HIS A 46 -5.31 -4.20 -10.45
CA HIS A 46 -5.66 -5.59 -10.18
C HIS A 46 -6.93 -5.70 -9.31
N VAL A 47 -7.01 -4.94 -8.23
CA VAL A 47 -8.17 -4.95 -7.34
C VAL A 47 -9.41 -4.42 -8.05
N ALA A 48 -9.29 -3.34 -8.84
CA ALA A 48 -10.39 -2.78 -9.62
C ALA A 48 -10.90 -3.75 -10.70
N SER A 49 -10.03 -4.58 -11.29
CA SER A 49 -10.42 -5.60 -12.28
C SER A 49 -11.36 -6.68 -11.71
N LEU A 50 -11.46 -6.78 -10.38
CA LEU A 50 -12.40 -7.67 -9.69
C LEU A 50 -13.78 -7.02 -9.47
N GLY A 51 -14.02 -5.83 -10.01
CA GLY A 51 -15.29 -5.10 -9.90
C GLY A 51 -15.43 -4.23 -8.66
N LEU A 52 -14.35 -4.02 -7.90
CA LEU A 52 -14.36 -3.14 -6.72
C LEU A 52 -14.16 -1.67 -7.11
N SER A 53 -14.74 -0.76 -6.32
CA SER A 53 -14.47 0.69 -6.43
C SER A 53 -13.12 0.98 -5.79
N VAL A 54 -12.15 1.43 -6.60
CA VAL A 54 -10.77 1.67 -6.14
C VAL A 54 -10.34 3.10 -6.44
N LEU A 55 -9.72 3.74 -5.45
CA LEU A 55 -8.93 4.95 -5.59
C LEU A 55 -7.45 4.62 -5.33
N GLY A 56 -6.57 4.86 -6.29
CA GLY A 56 -5.14 4.88 -6.07
C GLY A 56 -4.65 6.32 -5.81
N VAL A 57 -3.84 6.52 -4.79
CA VAL A 57 -3.24 7.84 -4.52
C VAL A 57 -1.72 7.76 -4.44
N ASP A 58 -1.05 8.78 -4.96
CA ASP A 58 0.40 8.96 -4.88
C ASP A 58 0.73 10.45 -4.93
N VAL A 59 1.91 10.86 -4.45
CA VAL A 59 2.39 12.24 -4.62
C VAL A 59 3.02 12.49 -5.99
N ALA A 60 3.42 11.43 -6.69
CA ALA A 60 4.12 11.50 -7.97
C ALA A 60 3.15 11.51 -9.15
N GLU A 61 2.77 12.70 -9.63
CA GLU A 61 1.86 12.84 -10.78
C GLU A 61 2.35 12.10 -12.03
N THR A 62 3.67 11.96 -12.22
CA THR A 62 4.23 11.16 -13.31
C THR A 62 3.91 9.67 -13.20
N ALA A 63 3.85 9.11 -11.98
CA ALA A 63 3.44 7.74 -11.76
C ALA A 63 1.93 7.57 -11.98
N LEU A 64 1.13 8.53 -11.52
CA LEU A 64 -0.32 8.55 -11.73
C LEU A 64 -0.70 8.67 -13.20
N ALA A 65 0.05 9.44 -14.00
CA ALA A 65 -0.17 9.51 -15.45
C ALA A 65 0.00 8.12 -16.10
N ILE A 66 1.07 7.39 -15.75
CA ILE A 66 1.30 6.02 -16.21
C ILE A 66 0.17 5.09 -15.73
N ALA A 67 -0.30 5.24 -14.49
CA ALA A 67 -1.40 4.45 -13.96
C ALA A 67 -2.70 4.65 -14.74
N ARG A 68 -3.04 5.92 -15.07
CA ARG A 68 -4.20 6.26 -15.89
C ARG A 68 -4.10 5.72 -17.32
N GLU A 69 -2.91 5.78 -17.94
CA GLU A 69 -2.66 5.20 -19.25
C GLU A 69 -2.88 3.68 -19.25
N LYS A 70 -2.36 2.98 -18.23
CA LYS A 70 -2.59 1.54 -18.06
C LYS A 70 -4.07 1.20 -17.86
N ALA A 71 -4.79 1.99 -17.04
CA ALA A 71 -6.22 1.82 -16.83
C ALA A 71 -7.00 1.93 -18.13
N CYS A 72 -6.72 2.97 -18.92
CA CYS A 72 -7.32 3.18 -20.24
C CYS A 72 -7.02 2.02 -21.19
N ALA A 73 -5.74 1.65 -21.32
CA ALA A 73 -5.30 0.58 -22.23
C ALA A 73 -5.90 -0.80 -21.88
N ARG A 74 -6.18 -1.05 -20.59
CA ARG A 74 -6.77 -2.32 -20.10
C ARG A 74 -8.30 -2.27 -19.98
N GLY A 75 -8.93 -1.11 -20.22
CA GLY A 75 -10.38 -0.91 -20.05
C GLY A 75 -10.84 -1.09 -18.59
N ILE A 76 -9.96 -0.81 -17.60
CA ILE A 76 -10.26 -0.96 -16.17
C ILE A 76 -10.75 0.38 -15.61
N LYS A 77 -11.92 0.37 -14.97
CA LYS A 77 -12.46 1.54 -14.28
C LYS A 77 -11.85 1.66 -12.89
N VAL A 78 -10.99 2.66 -12.70
CA VAL A 78 -10.29 2.98 -11.45
C VAL A 78 -10.02 4.47 -11.39
N GLU A 79 -10.03 5.04 -10.18
CA GLU A 79 -9.69 6.46 -9.97
C GLU A 79 -8.23 6.57 -9.53
N PHE A 80 -7.55 7.65 -9.98
CA PHE A 80 -6.21 8.00 -9.53
C PHE A 80 -6.13 9.49 -9.22
N ALA A 81 -5.65 9.84 -8.02
CA ALA A 81 -5.53 11.22 -7.55
C ALA A 81 -4.17 11.49 -6.89
N ALA A 82 -3.66 12.71 -7.07
CA ALA A 82 -2.51 13.17 -6.31
C ALA A 82 -2.94 13.46 -4.87
N ALA A 83 -2.23 12.88 -3.90
CA ALA A 83 -2.48 13.12 -2.48
C ALA A 83 -1.20 12.98 -1.67
N ASP A 84 -1.12 13.78 -0.60
CA ASP A 84 -0.10 13.65 0.45
C ASP A 84 -0.55 12.55 1.42
N ALA A 85 0.29 11.53 1.60
CA ALA A 85 0.02 10.42 2.52
C ALA A 85 -0.22 10.87 3.97
N PHE A 86 0.32 12.03 4.36
CA PHE A 86 0.11 12.60 5.68
C PHE A 86 -1.17 13.45 5.82
N LYS A 87 -1.95 13.58 4.75
CA LYS A 87 -3.15 14.43 4.68
C LYS A 87 -4.29 13.75 3.93
N LEU A 88 -4.48 12.44 4.13
CA LEU A 88 -5.51 11.66 3.43
C LEU A 88 -6.93 12.13 3.77
N GLU A 89 -7.14 12.81 4.91
CA GLU A 89 -8.42 13.44 5.25
C GLU A 89 -8.91 14.43 4.18
N CYS A 90 -8.00 15.03 3.42
CA CYS A 90 -8.33 15.91 2.30
C CYS A 90 -9.07 15.21 1.14
N LEU A 91 -9.08 13.86 1.11
CA LEU A 91 -9.86 13.10 0.16
C LEU A 91 -11.38 13.22 0.40
N GLY A 92 -11.81 13.62 1.62
CA GLY A 92 -13.21 13.88 1.97
C GLY A 92 -14.11 12.64 1.94
N ARG A 93 -13.51 11.44 1.92
CA ARG A 93 -14.23 10.15 1.90
C ARG A 93 -13.48 9.08 2.68
N LYS A 94 -14.19 8.00 3.02
CA LYS A 94 -13.63 6.85 3.73
C LYS A 94 -13.70 5.58 2.90
N PHE A 95 -12.94 4.57 3.34
CA PHE A 95 -12.77 3.32 2.63
C PHE A 95 -12.91 2.14 3.59
N ASP A 96 -13.58 1.09 3.12
CA ASP A 96 -13.75 -0.18 3.87
C ASP A 96 -12.44 -0.97 3.92
N THR A 97 -11.65 -0.85 2.85
CA THR A 97 -10.32 -1.47 2.76
C THR A 97 -9.28 -0.45 2.34
N VAL A 98 -8.17 -0.41 3.06
CA VAL A 98 -7.00 0.40 2.70
C VAL A 98 -5.82 -0.54 2.47
N LEU A 99 -5.06 -0.29 1.41
CA LEU A 99 -3.84 -1.00 1.06
C LEU A 99 -2.66 -0.04 1.14
N ASP A 100 -1.62 -0.44 1.85
CA ASP A 100 -0.27 0.10 1.76
C ASP A 100 0.66 -1.01 1.25
N CYS A 101 1.23 -0.82 0.10
CA CYS A 101 2.17 -1.78 -0.48
C CYS A 101 3.51 -1.11 -0.79
N GLY A 102 4.38 -1.05 0.20
CA GLY A 102 5.73 -0.52 0.04
C GLY A 102 5.88 0.97 0.34
N LEU A 103 4.88 1.61 0.97
CA LEU A 103 4.98 3.02 1.38
C LEU A 103 5.42 3.16 2.85
N PHE A 104 4.84 2.40 3.78
CA PHE A 104 5.08 2.50 5.22
C PHE A 104 6.56 2.48 5.60
N HIS A 105 7.36 1.60 4.99
CA HIS A 105 8.77 1.46 5.31
C HIS A 105 9.65 2.64 4.81
N THR A 106 9.08 3.54 3.99
CA THR A 106 9.81 4.73 3.53
C THR A 106 9.80 5.87 4.55
N PHE A 107 8.96 5.77 5.58
CA PHE A 107 8.81 6.76 6.64
C PHE A 107 9.72 6.46 7.83
N ASP A 108 10.22 7.52 8.45
CA ASP A 108 11.00 7.41 9.68
C ASP A 108 10.13 7.19 10.93
N ALA A 109 10.78 7.07 12.10
CA ALA A 109 10.09 6.79 13.36
C ALA A 109 9.10 7.88 13.78
N ASP A 110 9.36 9.15 13.45
CA ASP A 110 8.48 10.28 13.79
C ASP A 110 7.32 10.42 12.78
N GLU A 111 7.55 10.00 11.55
CA GLU A 111 6.59 10.06 10.46
C GLU A 111 5.53 8.95 10.53
N ARG A 112 5.92 7.73 10.95
CA ARG A 112 5.00 6.57 10.99
C ARG A 112 3.75 6.79 11.83
N PRO A 113 3.80 7.39 13.05
CA PRO A 113 2.57 7.69 13.80
C PRO A 113 1.66 8.70 13.10
N ARG A 114 2.24 9.68 12.42
CA ARG A 114 1.48 10.68 11.65
C ARG A 114 0.80 10.04 10.44
N TYR A 115 1.50 9.14 9.76
CA TYR A 115 0.94 8.38 8.66
C TYR A 115 -0.18 7.43 9.13
N ALA A 116 0.01 6.72 10.24
CA ALA A 116 -1.02 5.88 10.84
C ALA A 116 -2.28 6.69 11.22
N ALA A 117 -2.12 7.91 11.73
CA ALA A 117 -3.25 8.81 12.00
C ALA A 117 -3.97 9.24 10.71
N SER A 118 -3.20 9.58 9.66
CA SER A 118 -3.74 9.93 8.34
C SER A 118 -4.54 8.77 7.72
N LEU A 119 -4.00 7.55 7.76
CA LEU A 119 -4.74 6.33 7.35
C LEU A 119 -6.03 6.14 8.18
N GLY A 120 -5.98 6.41 9.48
CA GLY A 120 -7.14 6.33 10.37
C GLY A 120 -8.26 7.30 10.02
N SER A 121 -7.91 8.45 9.46
CA SER A 121 -8.89 9.47 9.05
C SER A 121 -9.76 9.01 7.87
N VAL A 122 -9.25 8.12 7.04
CA VAL A 122 -9.89 7.63 5.80
C VAL A 122 -10.33 6.18 5.86
N THR A 123 -10.03 5.46 6.93
CA THR A 123 -10.50 4.08 7.10
C THR A 123 -11.81 4.06 7.86
N GLU A 124 -12.83 3.36 7.34
CA GLU A 124 -14.10 3.18 8.02
C GLU A 124 -13.94 2.42 9.35
N HIS A 125 -14.84 2.67 10.30
CA HIS A 125 -14.92 1.86 11.52
C HIS A 125 -15.15 0.39 11.15
N ASN A 126 -14.38 -0.52 11.74
CA ASN A 126 -14.26 -1.93 11.35
C ASN A 126 -13.62 -2.17 9.98
N GLY A 127 -13.19 -1.13 9.28
CA GLY A 127 -12.42 -1.24 8.04
C GLY A 127 -11.09 -1.97 8.25
N THR A 128 -10.49 -2.40 7.15
CA THR A 128 -9.25 -3.18 7.19
C THR A 128 -8.13 -2.44 6.46
N LEU A 129 -7.01 -2.27 7.13
CA LEU A 129 -5.76 -1.83 6.53
C LEU A 129 -4.85 -3.06 6.33
N TYR A 130 -4.35 -3.23 5.12
CA TYR A 130 -3.29 -4.18 4.78
C TYR A 130 -2.00 -3.43 4.52
N VAL A 131 -0.92 -3.82 5.21
CA VAL A 131 0.42 -3.26 5.03
C VAL A 131 1.36 -4.36 4.57
N LEU A 132 2.05 -4.14 3.44
CA LEU A 132 3.17 -4.95 2.98
C LEU A 132 4.42 -4.08 2.98
N CYS A 133 5.37 -4.35 3.88
CA CYS A 133 6.60 -3.58 4.02
C CYS A 133 7.82 -4.50 4.19
N PHE A 134 9.02 -4.01 3.85
CA PHE A 134 10.24 -4.79 4.10
C PHE A 134 10.40 -5.11 5.58
N SER A 135 10.82 -6.34 5.87
CA SER A 135 11.10 -6.81 7.23
C SER A 135 12.59 -6.76 7.53
N ASP A 136 12.91 -6.68 8.82
CA ASP A 136 14.26 -6.77 9.37
C ASP A 136 14.77 -8.22 9.55
N ILE A 137 13.96 -9.22 9.17
CA ILE A 137 14.26 -10.63 9.39
C ILE A 137 14.58 -11.34 8.08
N GLY A 138 15.68 -12.06 8.08
CA GLY A 138 16.11 -12.95 6.98
C GLY A 138 17.31 -12.43 6.21
N PRO A 139 17.83 -13.22 5.27
CA PRO A 139 18.87 -12.79 4.35
C PRO A 139 18.31 -11.84 3.29
N ASP A 140 19.16 -10.98 2.74
CA ASP A 140 18.81 -10.10 1.61
C ASP A 140 17.63 -9.17 1.91
N ILE A 141 17.70 -8.50 3.07
CA ILE A 141 16.69 -7.53 3.52
C ILE A 141 16.64 -6.33 2.58
N GLY A 142 15.42 -5.83 2.32
CA GLY A 142 15.22 -4.62 1.52
C GLY A 142 15.67 -3.34 2.24
N PRO A 143 15.63 -2.19 1.55
CA PRO A 143 15.98 -0.91 2.16
C PRO A 143 14.95 -0.49 3.23
N HIS A 144 15.42 0.17 4.29
CA HIS A 144 14.58 0.65 5.40
C HIS A 144 13.69 -0.46 5.99
N PRO A 145 14.29 -1.58 6.45
CA PRO A 145 13.52 -2.68 6.99
C PRO A 145 12.80 -2.27 8.28
N ILE A 146 11.62 -2.84 8.50
CA ILE A 146 10.74 -2.57 9.63
C ILE A 146 10.70 -3.80 10.52
N SER A 147 10.82 -3.63 11.84
CA SER A 147 10.57 -4.70 12.81
C SER A 147 9.06 -4.89 13.06
N GLU A 148 8.67 -6.05 13.53
CA GLU A 148 7.29 -6.31 13.98
C GLU A 148 6.89 -5.34 15.10
N GLU A 149 7.83 -4.99 15.99
CA GLU A 149 7.61 -4.06 17.10
C GLU A 149 7.29 -2.64 16.57
N GLU A 150 7.99 -2.16 15.57
CA GLU A 150 7.74 -0.85 14.94
C GLU A 150 6.35 -0.79 14.27
N LEU A 151 5.92 -1.88 13.62
CA LEU A 151 4.55 -1.98 13.09
C LEU A 151 3.51 -1.90 14.22
N ARG A 152 3.70 -2.63 15.32
CA ARG A 152 2.79 -2.61 16.46
C ARG A 152 2.80 -1.27 17.19
N ALA A 153 3.94 -0.58 17.22
CA ALA A 153 4.05 0.76 17.80
C ALA A 153 3.31 1.83 16.97
N ALA A 154 3.30 1.70 15.64
CA ALA A 154 2.56 2.62 14.78
C ALA A 154 1.05 2.37 14.80
N PHE A 155 0.62 1.11 14.94
CA PHE A 155 -0.79 0.70 14.89
C PHE A 155 -1.21 -0.01 16.18
N HIS A 156 -1.71 0.75 17.16
CA HIS A 156 -2.11 0.21 18.46
C HIS A 156 -3.49 0.71 18.92
N LEU A 157 -4.05 0.06 19.93
CA LEU A 157 -5.42 0.33 20.40
C LEU A 157 -5.65 1.78 20.79
N SER A 158 -4.67 2.43 21.43
CA SER A 158 -4.85 3.81 21.90
C SER A 158 -4.87 4.85 20.78
N ASN A 159 -4.44 4.51 19.56
CA ASN A 159 -4.60 5.36 18.37
C ASN A 159 -5.67 4.86 17.41
N GLY A 160 -6.53 3.95 17.87
CA GLY A 160 -7.70 3.48 17.15
C GLY A 160 -7.43 2.34 16.15
N TRP A 161 -6.37 1.56 16.38
CA TRP A 161 -6.01 0.43 15.55
C TRP A 161 -5.85 -0.85 16.36
N ASN A 162 -6.20 -1.98 15.76
CA ASN A 162 -5.96 -3.32 16.29
C ASN A 162 -5.20 -4.16 15.26
N VAL A 163 -3.96 -4.51 15.56
CA VAL A 163 -3.14 -5.40 14.73
C VAL A 163 -3.63 -6.84 14.89
N ALA A 164 -4.44 -7.31 13.96
CA ALA A 164 -5.02 -8.64 13.99
C ALA A 164 -4.01 -9.74 13.65
N ALA A 165 -3.07 -9.47 12.74
CA ALA A 165 -2.02 -10.41 12.37
C ALA A 165 -0.83 -9.68 11.72
N ILE A 166 0.38 -10.17 11.96
CA ILE A 166 1.58 -9.87 11.17
C ILE A 166 2.16 -11.22 10.77
N LYS A 167 2.45 -11.40 9.48
CA LYS A 167 2.98 -12.66 8.94
C LYS A 167 4.17 -12.38 8.04
N PRO A 168 5.18 -13.26 8.02
CA PRO A 168 6.23 -13.20 7.01
C PRO A 168 5.64 -13.33 5.59
N ASP A 169 6.13 -12.50 4.68
CA ASP A 169 5.81 -12.54 3.25
C ASP A 169 7.02 -12.05 2.44
N ARG A 170 6.81 -11.73 1.18
CA ARG A 170 7.82 -11.21 0.28
C ARG A 170 7.30 -9.97 -0.46
N LEU A 171 8.11 -8.91 -0.48
CA LEU A 171 7.91 -7.73 -1.33
C LEU A 171 8.82 -7.84 -2.54
N HIS A 172 8.24 -8.05 -3.70
CA HIS A 172 8.99 -8.21 -4.94
C HIS A 172 9.48 -6.86 -5.46
N THR A 173 10.72 -6.83 -5.93
CA THR A 173 11.32 -5.69 -6.59
C THR A 173 12.13 -6.16 -7.79
N ARG A 174 12.58 -5.23 -8.64
CA ARG A 174 13.47 -5.56 -9.77
C ARG A 174 14.85 -6.05 -9.35
N PHE A 175 15.24 -5.85 -8.09
CA PHE A 175 16.54 -6.26 -7.55
C PHE A 175 16.48 -7.57 -6.76
N HIS A 176 15.28 -8.01 -6.36
CA HIS A 176 15.07 -9.22 -5.60
C HIS A 176 14.16 -10.15 -6.40
N GLU A 177 14.76 -11.06 -7.16
CA GLU A 177 14.06 -11.96 -8.09
C GLU A 177 12.95 -12.78 -7.40
N ASN A 178 13.23 -13.27 -6.19
CA ASN A 178 12.27 -14.02 -5.36
C ASN A 178 11.56 -13.14 -4.31
N GLY A 179 11.64 -11.82 -4.42
CA GLY A 179 11.16 -10.86 -3.42
C GLY A 179 12.10 -10.77 -2.21
N ALA A 180 12.21 -9.59 -1.62
CA ALA A 180 12.87 -9.38 -0.33
C ALA A 180 11.96 -9.80 0.83
N PRO A 181 12.53 -10.21 1.99
CA PRO A 181 11.76 -10.45 3.20
C PRO A 181 10.84 -9.27 3.55
N ALA A 182 9.61 -9.57 3.88
CA ALA A 182 8.60 -8.56 4.18
C ALA A 182 7.65 -9.01 5.29
N TRP A 183 7.04 -8.05 5.96
CA TRP A 183 5.88 -8.26 6.80
C TRP A 183 4.61 -7.99 6.02
N PHE A 184 3.63 -8.90 6.13
CA PHE A 184 2.26 -8.67 5.72
C PHE A 184 1.39 -8.52 6.96
N ALA A 185 0.95 -7.28 7.23
CA ALA A 185 0.11 -6.97 8.37
C ALA A 185 -1.35 -6.83 7.98
N THR A 186 -2.25 -7.38 8.81
CA THR A 186 -3.70 -7.15 8.75
C THR A 186 -4.09 -6.39 10.00
N ILE A 187 -4.63 -5.19 9.81
CA ILE A 187 -4.89 -4.22 10.87
C ILE A 187 -6.35 -3.77 10.76
N LYS A 188 -7.05 -3.70 11.88
CA LYS A 188 -8.45 -3.28 11.96
C LYS A 188 -8.58 -1.88 12.54
N ARG A 189 -9.43 -1.06 11.93
CA ARG A 189 -9.86 0.22 12.48
C ARG A 189 -10.95 -0.02 13.55
N ILE A 190 -10.75 0.53 14.74
CA ILE A 190 -11.67 0.41 15.89
C ILE A 190 -12.28 1.74 16.26
#